data_e1f0bb41c3f85a5a175efa33e794e5ad
#
_entry.id   e1f0bb41c3f85a5a175efa33e794e5ad
#
_cell.length_a   1.000
_cell.length_b   1.000
_cell.length_c   1.000
_cell.angle_alpha   90.00
_cell.angle_beta   90.00
_cell.angle_gamma   90.00
#
_symmetry.space_group_name_H-M   'P 1'
#
loop_
_entity.id
_entity.type
_entity.pdbx_description
1 polymer ?
#
loop_
_entity_poly.entity_id
_entity_poly.type
_entity_poly.pdbx_seq_one_letter_code
_entity_poly.pdbx_strand_id
1 'polypeptide(L)'
;MSIIAEKTYPCNPLTTRGSSTKLSSSGDRIVYTNGRTVVIRDLNTPAFGITYSQHVQPATVARISPSGYYCASADTGGNVRVWDIAGTDQVLKNEKKAISGRINDLSWDAESQRIIAVGDGKEKFGVAFNADSGNSVGEITGHSKVLNATSIRHKRPFRAVTAGDDNMIVFYTGVPFKYHSRVTTHTRFVQDVQFSPSGAVFASVGSDMKAFLYNGETGETIGELSGAHKGSIMACAWSPDSTNLLTSSMDRTVKLWDVETRQAITTWNLGTAVDHQQVGNTWAGDNLVSLSLNGTLNIFDKRDGSKPSRTLYGATHPISSITSPTAGTFLAGSNDGRIISFTTGEGAQPVSGEAHKIQVVALAQSGDKVYSTAFDDRVRSIDIGENKFSTTSNATNGQPKDIAVSGSTVYVATVNGVQVLENGKEKYKLPVNNPVTAIAVHGKIVAAGSEDKSTTLYEWDGTGLKELGKLISNRGVITTIAFSPDGSLIAAADSAGKIFVYDVAKKEVIISSWGFHTARVYSLAWTPDGKYCASGSLDTHIYIYSVDSPNKNISVKNAHANGVTGLTWIGEGLLASSGADGCVKTWKVTPPS
;
A
#
# COMPACT_ATOMS: atom_id res chain seq x y z
N MET A 1 11.62 -4.08 29.16
CA MET A 1 11.53 -4.15 27.68
C MET A 1 10.21 -3.56 27.22
N SER A 2 10.21 -2.61 26.29
CA SER A 2 9.00 -2.05 25.66
C SER A 2 9.19 -1.94 24.15
N ILE A 3 8.08 -1.95 23.41
CA ILE A 3 8.05 -1.70 21.96
C ILE A 3 6.93 -0.70 21.68
N ILE A 4 7.25 0.39 21.01
CA ILE A 4 6.33 1.50 20.74
C ILE A 4 6.39 1.82 19.26
N ALA A 5 5.22 1.99 18.64
CA ALA A 5 5.13 2.44 17.25
C ALA A 5 5.71 3.86 17.12
N GLU A 6 6.56 4.08 16.14
CA GLU A 6 7.21 5.37 15.91
C GLU A 6 6.65 6.05 14.65
N LYS A 7 6.86 5.44 13.49
CA LYS A 7 6.44 6.01 12.20
C LYS A 7 5.79 4.93 11.32
N THR A 8 4.85 5.37 10.49
CA THR A 8 4.28 4.56 9.42
C THR A 8 4.58 5.20 8.08
N TYR A 9 5.30 4.49 7.22
CA TYR A 9 5.51 4.82 5.81
C TYR A 9 4.36 4.18 5.02
N PRO A 10 3.39 4.97 4.57
CA PRO A 10 2.16 4.43 4.02
C PRO A 10 2.34 3.88 2.60
N CYS A 11 1.52 2.90 2.27
CA CYS A 11 1.34 2.48 0.88
C CYS A 11 0.71 3.62 0.05
N ASN A 12 0.93 3.60 -1.26
CA ASN A 12 0.23 4.47 -2.20
C ASN A 12 -1.09 3.83 -2.66
N PRO A 13 -2.02 4.59 -3.26
CA PRO A 13 -3.30 4.05 -3.71
C PRO A 13 -3.13 2.85 -4.65
N LEU A 14 -3.95 1.83 -4.45
CA LEU A 14 -4.10 0.75 -5.42
C LEU A 14 -5.00 1.23 -6.55
N THR A 15 -4.54 1.10 -7.77
CA THR A 15 -5.22 1.58 -8.97
C THR A 15 -5.63 0.42 -9.87
N THR A 16 -6.66 0.63 -10.66
CA THR A 16 -7.09 -0.31 -11.70
C THR A 16 -7.34 0.43 -12.99
N ARG A 17 -6.77 -0.05 -14.08
CA ARG A 17 -6.94 0.57 -15.40
C ARG A 17 -8.42 0.60 -15.80
N GLY A 18 -8.88 1.75 -16.26
CA GLY A 18 -10.27 1.94 -16.68
C GLY A 18 -11.26 2.26 -15.57
N SER A 19 -10.79 2.30 -14.31
CA SER A 19 -11.60 2.69 -13.16
C SER A 19 -11.07 3.96 -12.51
N SER A 20 -11.95 4.85 -12.11
CA SER A 20 -11.61 6.01 -11.27
C SER A 20 -11.19 5.53 -9.88
N THR A 21 -10.06 6.04 -9.39
CA THR A 21 -9.64 5.84 -8.00
C THR A 21 -9.92 7.11 -7.22
N LYS A 22 -10.80 7.02 -6.23
CA LYS A 22 -11.25 8.18 -5.48
C LYS A 22 -10.18 8.64 -4.49
N LEU A 23 -9.73 9.87 -4.65
CA LEU A 23 -9.00 10.62 -3.63
C LEU A 23 -9.96 11.59 -2.96
N SER A 24 -9.69 11.95 -1.72
CA SER A 24 -10.40 12.99 -1.00
C SER A 24 -9.42 13.80 -0.16
N SER A 25 -9.80 15.00 0.20
CA SER A 25 -8.97 15.89 1.01
C SER A 25 -9.76 16.61 2.09
N SER A 26 -9.05 17.05 3.12
CA SER A 26 -9.54 17.97 4.14
C SER A 26 -8.36 18.79 4.66
N GLY A 27 -8.34 20.09 4.37
CA GLY A 27 -7.13 20.92 4.54
C GLY A 27 -5.97 20.34 3.72
N ASP A 28 -4.80 20.22 4.32
CA ASP A 28 -3.60 19.64 3.68
C ASP A 28 -3.52 18.10 3.77
N ARG A 29 -4.54 17.45 4.31
CA ARG A 29 -4.60 15.99 4.39
C ARG A 29 -5.33 15.40 3.18
N ILE A 30 -4.75 14.33 2.63
CA ILE A 30 -5.40 13.48 1.63
C ILE A 30 -5.76 12.13 2.22
N VAL A 31 -6.85 11.53 1.74
CA VAL A 31 -7.27 10.19 2.11
C VAL A 31 -7.53 9.35 0.86
N TYR A 32 -7.13 8.09 0.93
CA TYR A 32 -7.29 7.10 -0.13
C TYR A 32 -7.27 5.68 0.43
N THR A 33 -7.50 4.70 -0.44
CA THR A 33 -7.56 3.29 -0.05
C THR A 33 -6.50 2.46 -0.78
N ASN A 34 -6.01 1.41 -0.10
CA ASN A 34 -5.22 0.35 -0.67
C ASN A 34 -5.57 -0.99 0.00
N GLY A 35 -6.05 -1.96 -0.77
CA GLY A 35 -6.54 -3.23 -0.21
C GLY A 35 -7.61 -2.99 0.86
N ARG A 36 -7.41 -3.51 2.06
CA ARG A 36 -8.32 -3.29 3.20
C ARG A 36 -7.96 -2.06 4.06
N THR A 37 -6.95 -1.33 3.66
CA THR A 37 -6.40 -0.21 4.43
C THR A 37 -6.88 1.12 3.85
N VAL A 38 -7.32 2.01 4.73
CA VAL A 38 -7.52 3.44 4.44
C VAL A 38 -6.29 4.18 4.94
N VAL A 39 -5.74 5.06 4.12
CA VAL A 39 -4.56 5.86 4.43
C VAL A 39 -4.94 7.34 4.49
N ILE A 40 -4.56 8.01 5.57
CA ILE A 40 -4.60 9.47 5.69
C ILE A 40 -3.16 9.98 5.72
N ARG A 41 -2.84 10.88 4.82
CA ARG A 41 -1.50 11.42 4.63
C ARG A 41 -1.54 12.94 4.64
N ASP A 42 -0.70 13.55 5.47
CA ASP A 42 -0.53 15.00 5.53
C ASP A 42 0.52 15.42 4.50
N LEU A 43 0.18 16.37 3.63
CA LEU A 43 1.08 16.85 2.57
C LEU A 43 2.21 17.75 3.10
N ASN A 44 2.13 18.22 4.34
CA ASN A 44 3.21 18.95 5.01
C ASN A 44 4.28 17.98 5.55
N THR A 45 3.89 16.74 5.91
CA THR A 45 4.79 15.67 6.34
C THR A 45 4.53 14.37 5.57
N PRO A 46 4.67 14.38 4.23
CA PRO A 46 4.14 13.32 3.36
C PRO A 46 4.91 12.01 3.42
N ALA A 47 6.05 11.96 4.09
CA ALA A 47 6.79 10.71 4.32
C ALA A 47 5.98 9.71 5.17
N PHE A 48 5.09 10.21 6.03
CA PHE A 48 4.35 9.42 7.00
C PHE A 48 2.85 9.49 6.78
N GLY A 49 2.12 8.56 7.40
CA GLY A 49 0.67 8.53 7.34
C GLY A 49 0.03 7.77 8.49
N ILE A 50 -1.28 7.93 8.61
CA ILE A 50 -2.12 7.15 9.52
C ILE A 50 -2.83 6.09 8.70
N THR A 51 -2.93 4.87 9.21
CA THR A 51 -3.59 3.75 8.54
C THR A 51 -4.75 3.22 9.38
N TYR A 52 -5.90 2.97 8.74
CA TYR A 52 -7.06 2.28 9.32
C TYR A 52 -7.31 1.00 8.53
N SER A 53 -7.23 -0.17 9.18
CA SER A 53 -7.25 -1.48 8.52
C SER A 53 -8.34 -2.42 9.08
N GLN A 54 -9.46 -1.86 9.52
CA GLN A 54 -10.56 -2.63 10.14
C GLN A 54 -11.60 -3.14 9.13
N HIS A 55 -11.45 -2.84 7.84
CA HIS A 55 -12.31 -3.41 6.81
C HIS A 55 -12.06 -4.90 6.62
N VAL A 56 -13.13 -5.69 6.54
CA VAL A 56 -13.06 -7.13 6.26
C VAL A 56 -12.86 -7.39 4.77
N GLN A 57 -13.50 -6.56 3.94
CA GLN A 57 -13.40 -6.59 2.48
C GLN A 57 -12.50 -5.43 1.99
N PRO A 58 -11.96 -5.49 0.77
CA PRO A 58 -11.18 -4.39 0.20
C PRO A 58 -11.93 -3.06 0.25
N ALA A 59 -11.33 -2.04 0.85
CA ALA A 59 -11.85 -0.68 0.88
C ALA A 59 -11.74 -0.04 -0.51
N THR A 60 -12.76 0.70 -0.92
CA THR A 60 -12.88 1.27 -2.27
C THR A 60 -12.83 2.78 -2.29
N VAL A 61 -13.32 3.42 -1.24
CA VAL A 61 -13.37 4.88 -1.11
C VAL A 61 -13.33 5.28 0.36
N ALA A 62 -12.75 6.44 0.62
CA ALA A 62 -12.78 7.07 1.94
C ALA A 62 -12.92 8.59 1.77
N ARG A 63 -13.71 9.21 2.66
CA ARG A 63 -14.01 10.63 2.66
C ARG A 63 -13.92 11.18 4.09
N ILE A 64 -13.10 12.20 4.31
CA ILE A 64 -13.06 12.92 5.58
C ILE A 64 -14.31 13.80 5.67
N SER A 65 -14.95 13.83 6.83
CA SER A 65 -16.09 14.72 7.08
C SER A 65 -15.68 16.20 7.02
N PRO A 66 -16.55 17.12 6.62
CA PRO A 66 -16.24 18.56 6.63
C PRO A 66 -15.80 19.10 7.97
N SER A 67 -16.25 18.49 9.07
CA SER A 67 -15.79 18.84 10.43
C SER A 67 -14.33 18.48 10.70
N GLY A 68 -13.73 17.56 9.90
CA GLY A 68 -12.37 17.08 10.10
C GLY A 68 -12.20 16.04 11.23
N TYR A 69 -13.29 15.65 11.92
CA TYR A 69 -13.23 14.72 13.06
C TYR A 69 -13.46 13.26 12.67
N TYR A 70 -14.19 12.99 11.59
CA TYR A 70 -14.58 11.65 11.17
C TYR A 70 -14.11 11.33 9.76
N CYS A 71 -13.90 10.05 9.50
CA CYS A 71 -13.76 9.52 8.15
C CYS A 71 -14.87 8.50 7.91
N ALA A 72 -15.53 8.59 6.75
CA ALA A 72 -16.37 7.52 6.24
C ALA A 72 -15.58 6.75 5.20
N SER A 73 -15.50 5.44 5.33
CA SER A 73 -14.86 4.55 4.37
C SER A 73 -15.79 3.40 4.00
N ALA A 74 -15.70 2.93 2.76
CA ALA A 74 -16.57 1.88 2.24
C ALA A 74 -15.78 0.80 1.52
N ASP A 75 -16.41 -0.37 1.35
CA ASP A 75 -15.77 -1.56 0.84
C ASP A 75 -16.53 -2.23 -0.32
N THR A 76 -15.89 -3.26 -0.92
CA THR A 76 -16.47 -4.07 -1.99
C THR A 76 -17.66 -4.91 -1.54
N GLY A 77 -17.84 -5.12 -0.25
CA GLY A 77 -18.98 -5.79 0.34
C GLY A 77 -20.20 -4.90 0.52
N GLY A 78 -20.08 -3.58 0.31
CA GLY A 78 -21.18 -2.63 0.48
C GLY A 78 -21.35 -2.11 1.90
N ASN A 79 -20.35 -2.26 2.76
CA ASN A 79 -20.37 -1.71 4.11
C ASN A 79 -19.75 -0.32 4.11
N VAL A 80 -20.33 0.60 4.87
CA VAL A 80 -19.77 1.91 5.19
C VAL A 80 -19.44 1.94 6.66
N ARG A 81 -18.22 2.35 7.00
CA ARG A 81 -17.73 2.55 8.35
C ARG A 81 -17.47 4.03 8.59
N VAL A 82 -17.97 4.56 9.68
CA VAL A 82 -17.70 5.93 10.15
C VAL A 82 -16.88 5.81 11.42
N TRP A 83 -15.69 6.41 11.42
CA TRP A 83 -14.72 6.28 12.50
C TRP A 83 -14.00 7.60 12.79
N ASP A 84 -13.51 7.75 14.02
CA ASP A 84 -12.85 8.96 14.53
C ASP A 84 -11.42 9.07 14.01
N ILE A 85 -11.03 10.23 13.50
CA ILE A 85 -9.68 10.56 13.06
C ILE A 85 -9.02 11.68 13.88
N ALA A 86 -9.71 12.23 14.86
CA ALA A 86 -9.16 13.24 15.76
C ALA A 86 -8.34 12.61 16.90
N GLY A 87 -8.71 11.40 17.31
CA GLY A 87 -8.01 10.61 18.32
C GLY A 87 -7.00 9.63 17.73
N THR A 88 -6.21 9.00 18.61
CA THR A 88 -5.25 7.95 18.25
C THR A 88 -5.89 6.58 18.08
N ASP A 89 -7.04 6.34 18.72
CA ASP A 89 -7.64 5.01 18.86
C ASP A 89 -8.55 4.62 17.68
N GLN A 90 -8.84 5.56 16.78
CA GLN A 90 -9.64 5.33 15.57
C GLN A 90 -10.99 4.62 15.88
N VAL A 91 -11.71 5.11 16.88
CA VAL A 91 -12.94 4.49 17.38
C VAL A 91 -14.00 4.44 16.28
N LEU A 92 -14.54 3.23 16.04
CA LEU A 92 -15.68 3.03 15.15
C LEU A 92 -16.93 3.64 15.77
N LYS A 93 -17.54 4.60 15.07
CA LYS A 93 -18.77 5.27 15.51
C LYS A 93 -20.02 4.55 14.99
N ASN A 94 -20.00 4.14 13.72
CA ASN A 94 -21.11 3.46 13.07
C ASN A 94 -20.64 2.55 11.95
N GLU A 95 -21.34 1.46 11.73
CA GLU A 95 -21.17 0.57 10.58
C GLU A 95 -22.53 0.25 9.97
N LYS A 96 -22.64 0.43 8.65
CA LYS A 96 -23.88 0.21 7.92
C LYS A 96 -23.65 -0.58 6.65
N LYS A 97 -24.39 -1.65 6.47
CA LYS A 97 -24.57 -2.29 5.18
C LYS A 97 -25.45 -1.38 4.31
N ALA A 98 -24.83 -0.65 3.40
CA ALA A 98 -25.50 0.35 2.59
C ALA A 98 -26.16 -0.25 1.34
N ILE A 99 -25.42 -1.04 0.55
CA ILE A 99 -25.91 -1.74 -0.64
C ILE A 99 -25.41 -3.19 -0.66
N SER A 100 -25.92 -4.01 -1.57
CA SER A 100 -25.57 -5.44 -1.66
C SER A 100 -24.31 -5.73 -2.47
N GLY A 101 -23.52 -4.71 -2.83
CA GLY A 101 -22.29 -4.86 -3.62
C GLY A 101 -21.32 -3.70 -3.41
N ARG A 102 -20.35 -3.57 -4.32
CA ARG A 102 -19.26 -2.60 -4.23
C ARG A 102 -19.77 -1.17 -4.13
N ILE A 103 -19.29 -0.41 -3.15
CA ILE A 103 -19.45 1.04 -3.09
C ILE A 103 -18.32 1.69 -3.88
N ASN A 104 -18.68 2.61 -4.79
CA ASN A 104 -17.74 3.31 -5.65
C ASN A 104 -17.43 4.72 -5.16
N ASP A 105 -18.40 5.38 -4.50
CA ASP A 105 -18.19 6.72 -3.96
C ASP A 105 -19.07 7.00 -2.73
N LEU A 106 -18.62 7.97 -1.93
CA LEU A 106 -19.27 8.52 -0.74
C LEU A 106 -19.28 10.04 -0.81
N SER A 107 -20.31 10.67 -0.26
CA SER A 107 -20.32 12.12 -0.06
C SER A 107 -20.94 12.47 1.29
N TRP A 108 -20.29 13.39 2.01
CA TRP A 108 -20.79 14.01 3.23
C TRP A 108 -21.58 15.28 2.93
N ASP A 109 -22.56 15.60 3.77
CA ASP A 109 -23.13 16.93 3.82
C ASP A 109 -22.24 17.90 4.61
N ALA A 110 -22.49 19.20 4.47
CA ALA A 110 -21.72 20.24 5.15
C ALA A 110 -21.77 20.17 6.69
N GLU A 111 -22.84 19.59 7.23
CA GLU A 111 -23.08 19.47 8.67
C GLU A 111 -22.39 18.23 9.26
N SER A 112 -21.73 17.40 8.42
CA SER A 112 -21.11 16.12 8.83
C SER A 112 -22.09 15.14 9.47
N GLN A 113 -23.36 15.20 9.07
CA GLN A 113 -24.43 14.40 9.64
C GLN A 113 -24.97 13.34 8.69
N ARG A 114 -24.88 13.56 7.38
CA ARG A 114 -25.49 12.70 6.38
C ARG A 114 -24.47 12.24 5.35
N ILE A 115 -24.68 11.02 4.89
CA ILE A 115 -23.84 10.40 3.87
C ILE A 115 -24.73 9.87 2.75
N ILE A 116 -24.31 10.10 1.51
CA ILE A 116 -24.78 9.35 0.35
C ILE A 116 -23.68 8.36 -0.03
N ALA A 117 -24.05 7.09 -0.19
CA ALA A 117 -23.18 6.03 -0.69
C ALA A 117 -23.75 5.48 -1.98
N VAL A 118 -22.91 5.36 -3.01
CA VAL A 118 -23.31 4.88 -4.34
C VAL A 118 -22.35 3.81 -4.86
N GLY A 119 -22.86 2.92 -5.72
CA GLY A 119 -22.03 1.87 -6.28
C GLY A 119 -22.78 0.85 -7.13
N ASP A 120 -22.31 -0.40 -7.08
CA ASP A 120 -22.83 -1.55 -7.83
C ASP A 120 -23.68 -2.45 -6.92
N GLY A 121 -24.87 -1.99 -6.58
CA GLY A 121 -25.84 -2.79 -5.84
C GLY A 121 -26.81 -3.52 -6.77
N LYS A 122 -27.25 -4.72 -6.41
CA LYS A 122 -28.14 -5.53 -7.27
C LYS A 122 -29.54 -4.92 -7.44
N GLU A 123 -30.08 -4.34 -6.38
CA GLU A 123 -31.44 -3.76 -6.36
C GLU A 123 -31.42 -2.25 -6.22
N LYS A 124 -30.45 -1.73 -5.51
CA LYS A 124 -30.28 -0.29 -5.26
C LYS A 124 -28.83 0.10 -5.52
N PHE A 125 -28.63 1.10 -6.34
CA PHE A 125 -27.30 1.62 -6.69
C PHE A 125 -26.81 2.70 -5.72
N GLY A 126 -27.67 3.18 -4.82
CA GLY A 126 -27.30 4.17 -3.83
C GLY A 126 -28.28 4.28 -2.69
N VAL A 127 -27.81 4.81 -1.57
CA VAL A 127 -28.59 5.11 -0.36
C VAL A 127 -28.11 6.40 0.29
N ALA A 128 -29.04 7.11 0.92
CA ALA A 128 -28.77 8.28 1.75
C ALA A 128 -29.14 7.98 3.20
N PHE A 129 -28.24 8.25 4.14
CA PHE A 129 -28.46 7.92 5.54
C PHE A 129 -27.74 8.89 6.50
N ASN A 130 -28.20 8.91 7.74
CA ASN A 130 -27.58 9.65 8.83
C ASN A 130 -26.33 8.90 9.32
N ALA A 131 -25.21 9.60 9.44
CA ALA A 131 -23.91 9.03 9.79
C ALA A 131 -23.90 8.39 11.19
N ASP A 132 -24.62 8.95 12.14
CA ASP A 132 -24.64 8.48 13.53
C ASP A 132 -25.60 7.30 13.73
N SER A 133 -26.84 7.42 13.23
CA SER A 133 -27.89 6.43 13.46
C SER A 133 -28.02 5.39 12.34
N GLY A 134 -27.48 5.66 11.17
CA GLY A 134 -27.70 4.83 9.98
C GLY A 134 -29.11 4.92 9.39
N ASN A 135 -30.00 5.76 9.92
CA ASN A 135 -31.38 5.91 9.45
C ASN A 135 -31.40 6.57 8.06
N SER A 136 -32.35 6.14 7.22
CA SER A 136 -32.54 6.72 5.89
C SER A 136 -32.90 8.21 5.96
N VAL A 137 -32.31 9.00 5.10
CA VAL A 137 -32.58 10.43 4.92
C VAL A 137 -33.00 10.76 3.47
N GLY A 138 -33.51 9.77 2.76
CA GLY A 138 -34.02 9.91 1.40
C GLY A 138 -33.75 8.70 0.53
N GLU A 139 -34.17 8.78 -0.71
CA GLU A 139 -34.05 7.72 -1.70
C GLU A 139 -33.18 8.16 -2.86
N ILE A 140 -32.21 7.32 -3.23
CA ILE A 140 -31.35 7.50 -4.39
C ILE A 140 -31.87 6.59 -5.51
N THR A 141 -32.72 7.15 -6.35
CA THR A 141 -33.41 6.47 -7.45
C THR A 141 -33.18 7.22 -8.77
N GLY A 142 -33.64 6.67 -9.89
CA GLY A 142 -33.58 7.32 -11.21
C GLY A 142 -32.47 6.80 -12.13
N HIS A 143 -31.59 5.96 -11.66
CA HIS A 143 -30.55 5.30 -12.43
C HIS A 143 -30.91 3.84 -12.78
N SER A 144 -30.39 3.36 -13.91
CA SER A 144 -30.61 2.01 -14.40
C SER A 144 -29.35 1.12 -14.39
N LYS A 145 -28.20 1.71 -14.04
CA LYS A 145 -26.91 1.02 -13.98
C LYS A 145 -26.08 1.49 -12.78
N VAL A 146 -24.91 0.92 -12.64
CA VAL A 146 -23.90 1.21 -11.62
C VAL A 146 -23.63 2.71 -11.51
N LEU A 147 -23.55 3.19 -10.28
CA LEU A 147 -23.16 4.56 -9.96
C LEU A 147 -21.68 4.66 -9.65
N ASN A 148 -21.01 5.64 -10.25
CA ASN A 148 -19.58 5.87 -10.12
C ASN A 148 -19.23 7.00 -9.16
N ALA A 149 -20.12 7.98 -9.03
CA ALA A 149 -19.85 9.18 -8.24
C ALA A 149 -21.12 9.79 -7.63
N THR A 150 -20.92 10.50 -6.52
CA THR A 150 -21.96 11.27 -5.83
C THR A 150 -21.36 12.50 -5.17
N SER A 151 -22.14 13.58 -5.11
CA SER A 151 -21.77 14.79 -4.39
C SER A 151 -22.98 15.45 -3.76
N ILE A 152 -22.84 15.93 -2.52
CA ILE A 152 -23.84 16.71 -1.80
C ILE A 152 -23.43 18.18 -1.81
N ARG A 153 -24.34 19.05 -2.12
CA ARG A 153 -24.15 20.51 -2.07
C ARG A 153 -23.96 20.95 -0.62
N HIS A 154 -22.89 21.66 -0.32
CA HIS A 154 -22.55 22.11 1.02
C HIS A 154 -23.23 23.43 1.45
N LYS A 155 -24.13 23.96 0.64
CA LYS A 155 -24.94 25.16 0.95
C LYS A 155 -26.42 24.82 0.90
N ARG A 156 -27.21 25.51 1.71
CA ARG A 156 -28.69 25.39 1.66
C ARG A 156 -29.23 26.19 0.48
N PRO A 157 -30.29 25.74 -0.16
CA PRO A 157 -30.99 24.47 0.08
C PRO A 157 -30.12 23.27 -0.31
N PHE A 158 -30.18 22.17 0.47
CA PHE A 158 -29.44 20.96 0.16
C PHE A 158 -29.89 20.35 -1.17
N ARG A 159 -28.91 19.94 -1.96
CA ARG A 159 -29.02 19.22 -3.22
C ARG A 159 -28.02 18.08 -3.23
N ALA A 160 -28.29 17.10 -4.03
CA ALA A 160 -27.31 16.04 -4.30
C ALA A 160 -27.34 15.67 -5.78
N VAL A 161 -26.22 15.15 -6.24
CA VAL A 161 -26.08 14.61 -7.60
C VAL A 161 -25.44 13.24 -7.52
N THR A 162 -25.86 12.35 -8.42
CA THR A 162 -25.24 11.05 -8.66
C THR A 162 -25.01 10.85 -10.15
N ALA A 163 -24.00 10.07 -10.51
CA ALA A 163 -23.62 9.84 -11.89
C ALA A 163 -23.10 8.42 -12.09
N GLY A 164 -23.30 7.84 -13.27
CA GLY A 164 -22.94 6.45 -13.50
C GLY A 164 -22.86 5.97 -14.93
N ASP A 165 -22.92 4.64 -15.08
CA ASP A 165 -22.72 3.91 -16.33
C ASP A 165 -23.93 3.95 -17.28
N ASP A 166 -25.03 4.55 -16.86
CA ASP A 166 -26.17 4.85 -17.72
C ASP A 166 -26.01 6.18 -18.48
N ASN A 167 -24.85 6.81 -18.38
CA ASN A 167 -24.47 8.08 -18.99
C ASN A 167 -25.28 9.29 -18.47
N MET A 168 -25.97 9.11 -17.34
CA MET A 168 -26.86 10.13 -16.78
C MET A 168 -26.27 10.71 -15.49
N ILE A 169 -26.71 11.92 -15.21
CA ILE A 169 -26.62 12.57 -13.91
C ILE A 169 -28.04 12.71 -13.37
N VAL A 170 -28.29 12.32 -12.15
CA VAL A 170 -29.56 12.55 -11.47
C VAL A 170 -29.37 13.59 -10.40
N PHE A 171 -30.25 14.59 -10.43
CA PHE A 171 -30.29 15.70 -9.50
C PHE A 171 -31.40 15.47 -8.47
N TYR A 172 -31.06 15.62 -7.20
CA TYR A 172 -31.97 15.42 -6.07
C TYR A 172 -32.18 16.70 -5.29
N THR A 173 -33.40 16.92 -4.83
CA THR A 173 -33.73 17.93 -3.82
C THR A 173 -33.82 17.29 -2.46
N GLY A 174 -33.57 18.00 -1.42
CA GLY A 174 -33.70 17.43 -0.09
C GLY A 174 -33.17 18.33 1.01
N VAL A 175 -33.17 17.98 2.30
CA VAL A 175 -33.41 16.70 3.01
C VAL A 175 -34.88 16.55 3.39
N PRO A 176 -35.49 15.37 3.29
CA PRO A 176 -34.96 14.11 2.76
C PRO A 176 -34.71 14.17 1.24
N PHE A 177 -33.66 13.48 0.77
CA PHE A 177 -33.31 13.49 -0.65
C PHE A 177 -34.38 12.79 -1.49
N LYS A 178 -34.84 13.48 -2.54
CA LYS A 178 -35.84 12.98 -3.48
C LYS A 178 -35.42 13.28 -4.91
N TYR A 179 -35.69 12.35 -5.82
CA TYR A 179 -35.50 12.56 -7.24
C TYR A 179 -36.16 13.86 -7.70
N HIS A 180 -35.42 14.66 -8.45
CA HIS A 180 -35.94 15.89 -9.06
C HIS A 180 -35.90 15.82 -10.58
N SER A 181 -34.71 15.64 -11.16
CA SER A 181 -34.53 15.62 -12.61
C SER A 181 -33.30 14.78 -13.00
N ARG A 182 -33.23 14.43 -14.27
CA ARG A 182 -32.07 13.78 -14.88
C ARG A 182 -31.49 14.69 -15.98
N VAL A 183 -30.16 14.60 -16.12
CA VAL A 183 -29.39 15.33 -17.12
C VAL A 183 -28.67 14.32 -18.01
N THR A 184 -28.74 14.50 -19.32
CA THR A 184 -28.24 13.56 -20.35
C THR A 184 -27.21 14.22 -21.28
N THR A 185 -26.31 15.02 -20.73
CA THR A 185 -25.26 15.71 -21.47
C THR A 185 -24.13 14.82 -21.93
N HIS A 186 -23.84 13.75 -21.15
CA HIS A 186 -22.82 12.78 -21.49
C HIS A 186 -23.33 11.70 -22.44
N THR A 187 -22.45 11.23 -23.35
CA THR A 187 -22.74 10.15 -24.31
C THR A 187 -22.11 8.82 -23.92
N ARG A 188 -21.28 8.80 -22.89
CA ARG A 188 -20.65 7.61 -22.28
C ARG A 188 -20.66 7.75 -20.77
N PHE A 189 -20.13 6.72 -20.06
CA PHE A 189 -20.09 6.65 -18.61
C PHE A 189 -19.60 7.95 -17.97
N VAL A 190 -20.34 8.44 -16.99
CA VAL A 190 -19.92 9.56 -16.17
C VAL A 190 -19.06 9.02 -15.04
N GLN A 191 -17.79 9.46 -14.98
CA GLN A 191 -16.79 8.93 -14.06
C GLN A 191 -16.76 9.66 -12.71
N ASP A 192 -17.02 10.97 -12.74
CA ASP A 192 -17.03 11.78 -11.52
C ASP A 192 -18.02 12.96 -11.64
N VAL A 193 -18.54 13.38 -10.48
CA VAL A 193 -19.41 14.54 -10.32
C VAL A 193 -19.14 15.20 -8.97
N GLN A 194 -18.90 16.52 -8.98
CA GLN A 194 -18.54 17.25 -7.76
C GLN A 194 -19.19 18.62 -7.72
N PHE A 195 -19.85 18.97 -6.59
CA PHE A 195 -20.24 20.35 -6.30
C PHE A 195 -19.03 21.21 -5.97
N SER A 196 -19.05 22.46 -6.41
CA SER A 196 -18.10 23.46 -5.95
C SER A 196 -18.29 23.73 -4.44
N PRO A 197 -17.26 24.13 -3.70
CA PRO A 197 -17.39 24.50 -2.29
C PRO A 197 -18.43 25.60 -2.02
N SER A 198 -18.60 26.54 -2.95
CA SER A 198 -19.65 27.57 -2.89
C SER A 198 -21.07 27.00 -3.08
N GLY A 199 -21.17 25.81 -3.69
CA GLY A 199 -22.44 25.20 -4.07
C GLY A 199 -23.17 25.90 -5.23
N ALA A 200 -22.57 26.91 -5.84
CA ALA A 200 -23.18 27.64 -6.98
C ALA A 200 -23.20 26.81 -8.26
N VAL A 201 -22.19 25.97 -8.44
CA VAL A 201 -21.97 25.14 -9.64
C VAL A 201 -21.61 23.72 -9.23
N PHE A 202 -21.92 22.76 -10.07
CA PHE A 202 -21.28 21.44 -10.01
C PHE A 202 -20.70 21.07 -11.37
N ALA A 203 -19.69 20.22 -11.38
CA ALA A 203 -19.03 19.72 -12.58
C ALA A 203 -19.22 18.22 -12.72
N SER A 204 -19.27 17.74 -13.96
CA SER A 204 -19.19 16.31 -14.28
C SER A 204 -18.13 16.05 -15.34
N VAL A 205 -17.53 14.84 -15.28
CA VAL A 205 -16.52 14.39 -16.22
C VAL A 205 -16.81 12.95 -16.64
N GLY A 206 -16.49 12.60 -17.89
CA GLY A 206 -16.89 11.30 -18.42
C GLY A 206 -15.91 10.62 -19.35
N SER A 207 -16.25 9.39 -19.68
CA SER A 207 -15.54 8.55 -20.65
C SER A 207 -15.71 9.01 -22.10
N ASP A 208 -16.60 9.96 -22.36
CA ASP A 208 -16.77 10.66 -23.62
C ASP A 208 -15.74 11.79 -23.83
N MET A 209 -14.75 11.91 -22.94
CA MET A 209 -13.69 12.92 -22.96
C MET A 209 -14.18 14.35 -22.71
N LYS A 210 -15.39 14.50 -22.20
CA LYS A 210 -16.06 15.78 -21.97
C LYS A 210 -16.16 16.10 -20.48
N ALA A 211 -16.19 17.39 -20.18
CA ALA A 211 -16.47 17.96 -18.87
C ALA A 211 -17.53 19.05 -19.01
N PHE A 212 -18.52 19.03 -18.14
CA PHE A 212 -19.64 19.97 -18.14
C PHE A 212 -19.80 20.67 -16.81
N LEU A 213 -20.34 21.88 -16.85
CA LEU A 213 -20.73 22.67 -15.69
C LEU A 213 -22.24 22.84 -15.64
N TYR A 214 -22.79 22.84 -14.43
CA TYR A 214 -24.24 22.94 -14.17
C TYR A 214 -24.52 23.89 -13.02
N ASN A 215 -25.68 24.50 -13.06
CA ASN A 215 -26.18 25.30 -11.94
C ASN A 215 -26.43 24.43 -10.71
N GLY A 216 -25.85 24.81 -9.57
CA GLY A 216 -25.89 24.01 -8.34
C GLY A 216 -27.25 24.03 -7.61
N GLU A 217 -28.18 24.91 -7.99
CA GLU A 217 -29.52 24.99 -7.38
C GLU A 217 -30.59 24.32 -8.24
N THR A 218 -30.49 24.48 -9.57
CA THR A 218 -31.51 24.04 -10.52
C THR A 218 -31.12 22.73 -11.25
N GLY A 219 -29.83 22.42 -11.35
CA GLY A 219 -29.31 21.29 -12.13
C GLY A 219 -29.23 21.58 -13.63
N GLU A 220 -29.53 22.81 -14.09
CA GLU A 220 -29.48 23.20 -15.51
C GLU A 220 -28.02 23.24 -16.00
N THR A 221 -27.83 22.84 -17.26
CA THR A 221 -26.51 22.85 -17.90
C THR A 221 -26.08 24.29 -18.21
N ILE A 222 -24.90 24.69 -17.69
CA ILE A 222 -24.27 25.99 -18.01
C ILE A 222 -23.48 25.88 -19.32
N GLY A 223 -22.70 24.78 -19.48
CA GLY A 223 -21.93 24.56 -20.71
C GLY A 223 -20.80 23.55 -20.56
N GLU A 224 -20.11 23.31 -21.66
CA GLU A 224 -18.97 22.40 -21.78
C GLU A 224 -17.64 23.15 -21.55
N LEU A 225 -16.65 22.51 -20.93
CA LEU A 225 -15.26 22.96 -20.91
C LEU A 225 -14.62 22.60 -22.27
N SER A 226 -14.26 23.60 -23.03
CA SER A 226 -13.87 23.44 -24.44
C SER A 226 -12.54 22.71 -24.61
N GLY A 227 -12.52 21.63 -25.42
CA GLY A 227 -11.32 20.88 -25.74
C GLY A 227 -10.70 20.17 -24.53
N ALA A 228 -11.56 19.55 -23.70
CA ALA A 228 -11.15 19.04 -22.40
C ALA A 228 -9.96 18.07 -22.50
N HIS A 229 -10.14 16.92 -23.09
CA HIS A 229 -9.13 15.87 -23.12
C HIS A 229 -9.23 15.00 -24.38
N LYS A 230 -8.19 14.19 -24.63
CA LYS A 230 -8.15 13.20 -25.72
C LYS A 230 -8.37 11.76 -25.23
N GLY A 231 -8.74 11.58 -23.98
CA GLY A 231 -9.05 10.30 -23.35
C GLY A 231 -10.08 10.48 -22.25
N SER A 232 -10.60 9.38 -21.72
CA SER A 232 -11.57 9.38 -20.63
C SER A 232 -11.09 10.25 -19.47
N ILE A 233 -11.95 11.16 -19.00
CA ILE A 233 -11.67 11.97 -17.82
C ILE A 233 -12.16 11.18 -16.61
N MET A 234 -11.27 10.91 -15.66
CA MET A 234 -11.51 9.97 -14.58
C MET A 234 -11.91 10.64 -13.26
N ALA A 235 -11.52 11.90 -13.06
CA ALA A 235 -11.80 12.64 -11.84
C ALA A 235 -11.80 14.15 -12.06
N CYS A 236 -12.54 14.87 -11.22
CA CYS A 236 -12.50 16.31 -11.10
C CYS A 236 -12.45 16.77 -9.65
N ALA A 237 -11.79 17.90 -9.38
CA ALA A 237 -11.71 18.51 -8.07
C ALA A 237 -11.72 20.03 -8.15
N TRP A 238 -12.43 20.65 -7.21
CA TRP A 238 -12.59 22.09 -7.15
C TRP A 238 -11.53 22.77 -6.29
N SER A 239 -11.14 23.97 -6.69
CA SER A 239 -10.40 24.86 -5.79
C SER A 239 -11.27 25.30 -4.61
N PRO A 240 -10.67 25.61 -3.43
CA PRO A 240 -11.42 26.05 -2.25
C PRO A 240 -12.27 27.30 -2.48
N ASP A 241 -11.82 28.19 -3.35
CA ASP A 241 -12.52 29.43 -3.74
C ASP A 241 -13.59 29.22 -4.85
N SER A 242 -13.71 28.00 -5.38
CA SER A 242 -14.65 27.64 -6.43
C SER A 242 -14.40 28.30 -7.81
N THR A 243 -13.23 28.88 -8.01
CA THR A 243 -12.89 29.57 -9.27
C THR A 243 -12.25 28.65 -10.30
N ASN A 244 -11.60 27.59 -9.83
CA ASN A 244 -10.87 26.65 -10.68
C ASN A 244 -11.35 25.19 -10.51
N LEU A 245 -11.23 24.44 -11.60
CA LEU A 245 -11.47 23.01 -11.63
C LEU A 245 -10.21 22.28 -12.10
N LEU A 246 -9.85 21.20 -11.43
CA LEU A 246 -8.78 20.27 -11.82
C LEU A 246 -9.42 19.05 -12.47
N THR A 247 -8.90 18.59 -13.61
CA THR A 247 -9.34 17.33 -14.25
C THR A 247 -8.16 16.41 -14.53
N SER A 248 -8.37 15.10 -14.40
CA SER A 248 -7.37 14.06 -14.62
C SER A 248 -7.87 13.05 -15.66
N SER A 249 -7.03 12.72 -16.64
CA SER A 249 -7.45 11.91 -17.79
C SER A 249 -6.51 10.74 -18.12
N MET A 250 -7.09 9.71 -18.72
CA MET A 250 -6.36 8.58 -19.32
C MET A 250 -5.51 9.01 -20.53
N ASP A 251 -5.61 10.24 -21.03
CA ASP A 251 -4.67 10.80 -22.01
C ASP A 251 -3.31 11.19 -21.41
N ARG A 252 -3.09 10.91 -20.12
CA ARG A 252 -1.86 11.17 -19.35
C ARG A 252 -1.64 12.66 -19.04
N THR A 253 -2.71 13.45 -19.14
CA THR A 253 -2.66 14.86 -18.78
C THR A 253 -3.54 15.18 -17.58
N VAL A 254 -3.13 16.22 -16.86
CA VAL A 254 -3.93 16.91 -15.85
C VAL A 254 -4.13 18.34 -16.34
N LYS A 255 -5.33 18.85 -16.24
CA LYS A 255 -5.67 20.21 -16.67
C LYS A 255 -6.28 21.01 -15.53
N LEU A 256 -5.87 22.26 -15.44
CA LEU A 256 -6.46 23.29 -14.59
C LEU A 256 -7.32 24.22 -15.46
N TRP A 257 -8.55 24.44 -15.04
CA TRP A 257 -9.54 25.22 -15.76
C TRP A 257 -9.92 26.47 -14.97
N ASP A 258 -10.10 27.56 -15.66
CA ASP A 258 -10.87 28.69 -15.17
C ASP A 258 -12.35 28.41 -15.45
N VAL A 259 -13.18 28.47 -14.40
CA VAL A 259 -14.59 28.06 -14.47
C VAL A 259 -15.46 29.12 -15.13
N GLU A 260 -15.13 30.39 -14.97
CA GLU A 260 -15.87 31.52 -15.55
C GLU A 260 -15.69 31.56 -17.07
N THR A 261 -14.44 31.51 -17.54
CA THR A 261 -14.09 31.54 -18.95
C THR A 261 -14.26 30.18 -19.64
N ARG A 262 -14.29 29.08 -18.86
CA ARG A 262 -14.32 27.68 -19.33
C ARG A 262 -13.12 27.28 -20.18
N GLN A 263 -11.97 27.94 -19.98
CA GLN A 263 -10.74 27.69 -20.71
C GLN A 263 -9.71 27.02 -19.80
N ALA A 264 -8.84 26.20 -20.41
CA ALA A 264 -7.72 25.59 -19.71
C ALA A 264 -6.65 26.66 -19.43
N ILE A 265 -6.29 26.82 -18.15
CA ILE A 265 -5.19 27.69 -17.69
C ILE A 265 -3.86 26.99 -17.91
N THR A 266 -3.78 25.70 -17.50
CA THR A 266 -2.55 24.92 -17.50
C THR A 266 -2.84 23.47 -17.87
N THR A 267 -1.90 22.84 -18.57
CA THR A 267 -1.94 21.42 -18.90
C THR A 267 -0.60 20.78 -18.55
N TRP A 268 -0.59 19.85 -17.59
CA TRP A 268 0.58 19.04 -17.27
C TRP A 268 0.53 17.71 -18.00
N ASN A 269 1.61 17.36 -18.69
CA ASN A 269 1.78 16.06 -19.35
C ASN A 269 2.70 15.20 -18.51
N LEU A 270 2.23 14.03 -18.05
CA LEU A 270 2.96 13.15 -17.12
C LEU A 270 3.85 12.13 -17.85
N GLY A 271 3.85 12.12 -19.19
CA GLY A 271 4.68 11.23 -19.99
C GLY A 271 3.91 10.44 -21.04
N THR A 272 4.57 9.43 -21.62
CA THR A 272 4.03 8.67 -22.77
C THR A 272 3.60 7.25 -22.46
N ALA A 273 4.07 6.69 -21.33
CA ALA A 273 3.73 5.31 -20.93
C ALA A 273 2.27 5.19 -20.45
N VAL A 274 1.72 3.99 -20.53
CA VAL A 274 0.37 3.68 -20.02
C VAL A 274 0.27 3.95 -18.52
N ASP A 275 1.31 3.69 -17.78
CA ASP A 275 1.40 3.89 -16.33
C ASP A 275 1.25 5.36 -15.89
N HIS A 276 1.42 6.30 -16.82
CA HIS A 276 1.22 7.73 -16.59
C HIS A 276 -0.23 8.19 -16.81
N GLN A 277 -1.17 7.29 -17.15
CA GLN A 277 -2.60 7.62 -17.21
C GLN A 277 -3.05 8.13 -15.84
N GLN A 278 -3.86 9.19 -15.82
CA GLN A 278 -4.31 9.82 -14.58
C GLN A 278 -5.70 9.31 -14.22
N VAL A 279 -5.83 8.66 -13.06
CA VAL A 279 -7.03 7.92 -12.65
C VAL A 279 -7.76 8.50 -11.45
N GLY A 280 -7.23 9.56 -10.85
CA GLY A 280 -7.83 10.26 -9.73
C GLY A 280 -7.20 11.62 -9.50
N ASN A 281 -7.90 12.49 -8.80
CA ASN A 281 -7.35 13.75 -8.32
C ASN A 281 -8.08 14.25 -7.07
N THR A 282 -7.49 15.24 -6.42
CA THR A 282 -8.11 16.02 -5.35
C THR A 282 -7.40 17.37 -5.21
N TRP A 283 -8.04 18.31 -4.56
CA TRP A 283 -7.45 19.59 -4.19
C TRP A 283 -7.29 19.65 -2.66
N ALA A 284 -6.08 19.74 -2.14
CA ALA A 284 -5.77 19.70 -0.71
C ALA A 284 -5.04 20.98 -0.29
N GLY A 285 -5.72 21.87 0.40
CA GLY A 285 -5.19 23.21 0.72
C GLY A 285 -4.79 23.95 -0.55
N ASP A 286 -3.51 24.31 -0.65
CA ASP A 286 -2.94 24.93 -1.87
C ASP A 286 -2.39 23.89 -2.88
N ASN A 287 -2.45 22.60 -2.54
CA ASN A 287 -1.85 21.55 -3.34
C ASN A 287 -2.87 20.94 -4.32
N LEU A 288 -2.52 20.90 -5.58
CA LEU A 288 -3.22 20.16 -6.61
C LEU A 288 -2.62 18.75 -6.68
N VAL A 289 -3.42 17.73 -6.47
CA VAL A 289 -2.94 16.34 -6.40
C VAL A 289 -3.59 15.52 -7.51
N SER A 290 -2.78 14.78 -8.27
CA SER A 290 -3.28 13.75 -9.19
C SER A 290 -2.68 12.39 -8.89
N LEU A 291 -3.36 11.35 -9.34
CA LEU A 291 -2.96 9.97 -9.17
C LEU A 291 -2.71 9.32 -10.54
N SER A 292 -1.46 8.88 -10.75
CA SER A 292 -1.10 8.08 -11.92
C SER A 292 -1.52 6.61 -11.76
N LEU A 293 -1.72 5.91 -12.87
CA LEU A 293 -2.09 4.48 -12.89
C LEU A 293 -1.05 3.59 -12.21
N ASN A 294 0.22 4.00 -12.15
CA ASN A 294 1.26 3.29 -11.40
C ASN A 294 1.19 3.52 -9.88
N GLY A 295 0.19 4.26 -9.38
CA GLY A 295 0.01 4.58 -7.97
C GLY A 295 0.80 5.78 -7.46
N THR A 296 1.50 6.49 -8.33
CA THR A 296 2.26 7.70 -7.96
C THR A 296 1.32 8.88 -7.74
N LEU A 297 1.50 9.60 -6.62
CA LEU A 297 0.79 10.83 -6.33
C LEU A 297 1.63 12.02 -6.76
N ASN A 298 1.12 12.79 -7.72
CA ASN A 298 1.79 13.97 -8.28
C ASN A 298 1.18 15.22 -7.66
N ILE A 299 2.03 16.10 -7.16
CA ILE A 299 1.63 17.38 -6.56
C ILE A 299 2.09 18.50 -7.47
N PHE A 300 1.18 19.40 -7.83
CA PHE A 300 1.47 20.50 -8.74
C PHE A 300 1.38 21.84 -8.02
N ASP A 301 2.20 22.77 -8.45
CA ASP A 301 2.05 24.19 -8.18
C ASP A 301 1.36 24.84 -9.40
N LYS A 302 0.27 25.56 -9.19
CA LYS A 302 -0.47 26.24 -10.26
C LYS A 302 0.35 27.29 -11.03
N ARG A 303 1.48 27.73 -10.45
CA ARG A 303 2.40 28.71 -11.05
C ARG A 303 3.42 28.08 -12.00
N ASP A 304 3.66 26.75 -11.86
CA ASP A 304 4.58 26.00 -12.73
C ASP A 304 3.80 25.00 -13.58
N GLY A 305 3.65 25.29 -14.86
CA GLY A 305 2.94 24.43 -15.83
C GLY A 305 3.80 23.32 -16.43
N SER A 306 5.07 23.17 -16.07
CA SER A 306 6.00 22.27 -16.75
C SER A 306 5.95 20.83 -16.22
N LYS A 307 5.93 20.64 -14.92
CA LYS A 307 6.01 19.32 -14.24
C LYS A 307 5.41 19.36 -12.85
N PRO A 308 5.17 18.21 -12.20
CA PRO A 308 4.86 18.17 -10.77
C PRO A 308 5.97 18.82 -9.96
N SER A 309 5.59 19.64 -9.00
CA SER A 309 6.53 20.25 -8.03
C SER A 309 7.10 19.20 -7.08
N ARG A 310 6.32 18.16 -6.79
CA ARG A 310 6.68 17.06 -5.90
C ARG A 310 5.94 15.78 -6.31
N THR A 311 6.59 14.63 -6.13
CA THR A 311 6.02 13.32 -6.40
C THR A 311 6.16 12.43 -5.17
N LEU A 312 5.07 11.80 -4.73
CA LEU A 312 5.08 10.90 -3.59
C LEU A 312 5.03 9.45 -4.09
N TYR A 313 6.04 8.71 -3.70
CA TYR A 313 6.17 7.28 -3.98
C TYR A 313 5.75 6.44 -2.78
N GLY A 314 5.48 5.16 -3.01
CA GLY A 314 5.12 4.16 -2.02
C GLY A 314 4.76 2.84 -2.70
N ALA A 315 4.74 1.76 -1.94
CA ALA A 315 4.26 0.48 -2.45
C ALA A 315 2.77 0.56 -2.79
N THR A 316 2.38 0.02 -3.92
CA THR A 316 0.97 -0.13 -4.31
C THR A 316 0.44 -1.53 -4.04
N HIS A 317 1.34 -2.49 -3.87
CA HIS A 317 1.08 -3.90 -3.62
C HIS A 317 1.69 -4.34 -2.28
N PRO A 318 1.29 -5.50 -1.74
CA PRO A 318 1.91 -6.08 -0.54
C PRO A 318 3.43 -6.10 -0.64
N ILE A 319 4.10 -5.75 0.45
CA ILE A 319 5.54 -5.90 0.57
C ILE A 319 5.83 -7.33 1.01
N SER A 320 6.80 -7.99 0.37
CA SER A 320 7.16 -9.38 0.62
C SER A 320 8.46 -9.55 1.41
N SER A 321 9.35 -8.57 1.35
CA SER A 321 10.66 -8.63 1.98
C SER A 321 11.20 -7.23 2.30
N ILE A 322 12.08 -7.15 3.30
CA ILE A 322 12.75 -5.90 3.70
C ILE A 322 14.18 -6.20 4.14
N THR A 323 15.10 -5.29 3.86
CA THR A 323 16.49 -5.34 4.35
C THR A 323 17.01 -3.94 4.62
N SER A 324 17.97 -3.81 5.54
CA SER A 324 18.61 -2.53 5.87
C SER A 324 20.11 -2.61 5.56
N PRO A 325 20.56 -2.00 4.47
CA PRO A 325 21.97 -2.01 4.11
C PRO A 325 22.83 -1.06 4.94
N THR A 326 22.26 0.05 5.40
CA THR A 326 22.95 1.04 6.23
C THR A 326 21.99 1.58 7.28
N ALA A 327 22.50 2.07 8.40
CA ALA A 327 21.69 2.69 9.43
C ALA A 327 20.83 3.81 8.84
N GLY A 328 19.53 3.79 9.12
CA GLY A 328 18.56 4.77 8.63
C GLY A 328 18.09 4.59 7.19
N THR A 329 18.66 3.63 6.43
CA THR A 329 18.19 3.29 5.08
C THR A 329 17.72 1.85 5.02
N PHE A 330 16.59 1.58 4.38
CA PHE A 330 16.05 0.25 4.19
C PHE A 330 15.36 0.11 2.84
N LEU A 331 15.42 -1.09 2.27
CA LEU A 331 14.80 -1.42 0.99
C LEU A 331 13.70 -2.45 1.21
N ALA A 332 12.58 -2.28 0.53
CA ALA A 332 11.44 -3.18 0.57
C ALA A 332 11.08 -3.66 -0.83
N GLY A 333 10.97 -4.96 -1.01
CA GLY A 333 10.51 -5.61 -2.23
C GLY A 333 9.02 -5.89 -2.19
N SER A 334 8.32 -5.63 -3.29
CA SER A 334 6.86 -5.77 -3.37
C SER A 334 6.40 -6.86 -4.34
N ASN A 335 5.12 -7.20 -4.26
CA ASN A 335 4.52 -8.27 -5.07
C ASN A 335 4.39 -7.93 -6.56
N ASP A 336 4.56 -6.67 -6.94
CA ASP A 336 4.58 -6.24 -8.35
C ASP A 336 5.99 -6.18 -8.95
N GLY A 337 7.00 -6.62 -8.21
CA GLY A 337 8.40 -6.68 -8.66
C GLY A 337 9.20 -5.40 -8.40
N ARG A 338 8.58 -4.35 -7.90
CA ARG A 338 9.27 -3.10 -7.56
C ARG A 338 10.03 -3.25 -6.25
N ILE A 339 11.13 -2.53 -6.16
CA ILE A 339 11.86 -2.34 -4.92
C ILE A 339 11.87 -0.84 -4.60
N ILE A 340 11.57 -0.53 -3.36
CA ILE A 340 11.43 0.83 -2.86
C ILE A 340 12.46 1.01 -1.76
N SER A 341 13.24 2.06 -1.88
CA SER A 341 14.19 2.52 -0.89
C SER A 341 13.52 3.54 0.02
N PHE A 342 13.80 3.47 1.30
CA PHE A 342 13.32 4.39 2.32
C PHE A 342 14.51 4.96 3.08
N THR A 343 14.47 6.25 3.33
CA THR A 343 15.38 6.94 4.26
C THR A 343 14.59 7.41 5.47
N THR A 344 15.11 7.19 6.66
CA THR A 344 14.45 7.61 7.89
C THR A 344 14.17 9.11 7.85
N GLY A 345 12.90 9.49 7.92
CA GLY A 345 12.46 10.89 7.89
C GLY A 345 12.14 11.46 6.51
N GLU A 346 12.63 10.87 5.41
CA GLU A 346 12.49 11.45 4.06
C GLU A 346 11.40 10.81 3.19
N GLY A 347 11.02 9.57 3.50
CA GLY A 347 10.00 8.84 2.76
C GLY A 347 10.56 7.86 1.73
N ALA A 348 9.70 7.49 0.79
CA ALA A 348 9.94 6.42 -0.17
C ALA A 348 10.48 6.94 -1.50
N GLN A 349 11.43 6.21 -2.10
CA GLN A 349 11.94 6.44 -3.46
C GLN A 349 11.99 5.10 -4.21
N PRO A 350 11.55 5.02 -5.47
CA PRO A 350 11.71 3.81 -6.25
C PRO A 350 13.18 3.58 -6.60
N VAL A 351 13.62 2.32 -6.56
CA VAL A 351 14.91 1.93 -7.13
C VAL A 351 14.80 2.04 -8.65
N SER A 352 15.71 2.80 -9.26
CA SER A 352 15.72 3.05 -10.70
C SER A 352 16.28 1.87 -11.50
N GLY A 353 16.03 1.82 -12.82
CA GLY A 353 16.51 0.79 -13.71
C GLY A 353 15.49 -0.32 -13.98
N GLU A 354 15.96 -1.45 -14.49
CA GLU A 354 15.09 -2.59 -14.85
C GLU A 354 14.71 -3.40 -13.60
N ALA A 355 13.51 -3.20 -13.09
CA ALA A 355 12.95 -3.92 -11.95
C ALA A 355 12.59 -5.39 -12.32
N HIS A 356 12.28 -6.19 -11.30
CA HIS A 356 11.64 -7.49 -11.50
C HIS A 356 10.24 -7.33 -12.13
N LYS A 357 9.76 -8.38 -12.78
CA LYS A 357 8.45 -8.36 -13.49
C LYS A 357 7.29 -8.82 -12.63
N ILE A 358 7.59 -9.57 -11.58
CA ILE A 358 6.63 -10.15 -10.64
C ILE A 358 7.23 -10.17 -9.24
N GLN A 359 6.51 -10.68 -8.28
CA GLN A 359 6.81 -10.66 -6.85
C GLN A 359 8.29 -10.87 -6.52
N VAL A 360 8.86 -9.90 -5.81
CA VAL A 360 10.16 -10.03 -5.14
C VAL A 360 9.98 -11.03 -4.01
N VAL A 361 10.81 -12.07 -3.97
CA VAL A 361 10.73 -13.13 -2.96
C VAL A 361 11.53 -12.75 -1.73
N ALA A 362 12.80 -12.36 -1.92
CA ALA A 362 13.70 -12.05 -0.83
C ALA A 362 14.75 -11.01 -1.23
N LEU A 363 15.29 -10.33 -0.23
CA LEU A 363 16.35 -9.36 -0.30
C LEU A 363 17.48 -9.75 0.65
N ALA A 364 18.73 -9.65 0.20
CA ALA A 364 19.90 -9.83 1.04
C ALA A 364 20.95 -8.77 0.74
N GLN A 365 21.65 -8.30 1.78
CA GLN A 365 22.60 -7.21 1.68
C GLN A 365 24.04 -7.70 1.94
N SER A 366 24.99 -7.18 1.17
CA SER A 366 26.42 -7.32 1.43
C SER A 366 27.18 -6.11 0.86
N GLY A 367 27.93 -5.45 1.75
CA GLY A 367 28.71 -4.25 1.39
C GLY A 367 27.81 -3.12 0.89
N ASP A 368 28.13 -2.60 -0.28
CA ASP A 368 27.44 -1.52 -0.99
C ASP A 368 26.28 -2.00 -1.89
N LYS A 369 25.95 -3.30 -1.85
CA LYS A 369 24.94 -3.91 -2.72
C LYS A 369 23.83 -4.61 -1.94
N VAL A 370 22.62 -4.51 -2.50
CA VAL A 370 21.49 -5.37 -2.14
C VAL A 370 21.21 -6.31 -3.32
N TYR A 371 21.08 -7.57 -3.01
CA TYR A 371 20.69 -8.59 -3.98
C TYR A 371 19.21 -8.94 -3.78
N SER A 372 18.51 -9.10 -4.87
CA SER A 372 17.09 -9.44 -4.90
C SER A 372 16.84 -10.66 -5.76
N THR A 373 15.87 -11.48 -5.34
CA THR A 373 15.36 -12.57 -6.18
C THR A 373 13.84 -12.49 -6.25
N ALA A 374 13.27 -12.92 -7.38
CA ALA A 374 11.85 -12.82 -7.64
C ALA A 374 11.33 -14.02 -8.43
N PHE A 375 10.01 -14.18 -8.51
CA PHE A 375 9.37 -15.26 -9.26
C PHE A 375 9.54 -15.13 -10.78
N ASP A 376 10.25 -14.12 -11.28
CA ASP A 376 10.71 -14.04 -12.67
C ASP A 376 11.98 -14.88 -12.93
N ASP A 377 12.35 -15.74 -11.96
CA ASP A 377 13.50 -16.64 -11.98
C ASP A 377 14.82 -15.91 -12.22
N ARG A 378 14.96 -14.72 -11.60
CA ARG A 378 16.17 -13.91 -11.71
C ARG A 378 16.68 -13.41 -10.37
N VAL A 379 18.02 -13.29 -10.31
CA VAL A 379 18.74 -12.53 -9.28
C VAL A 379 19.22 -11.24 -9.90
N ARG A 380 18.95 -10.12 -9.23
CA ARG A 380 19.44 -8.79 -9.60
C ARG A 380 20.21 -8.18 -8.43
N SER A 381 21.14 -7.30 -8.72
CA SER A 381 21.81 -6.50 -7.71
C SER A 381 21.43 -5.02 -7.83
N ILE A 382 21.45 -4.33 -6.71
CA ILE A 382 21.12 -2.91 -6.57
C ILE A 382 22.34 -2.25 -5.95
N ASP A 383 22.82 -1.19 -6.57
CA ASP A 383 23.80 -0.28 -5.99
C ASP A 383 23.07 0.66 -5.03
N ILE A 384 23.50 0.66 -3.76
CA ILE A 384 22.85 1.44 -2.70
C ILE A 384 23.11 2.94 -2.90
N GLY A 385 24.33 3.31 -3.31
CA GLY A 385 24.74 4.70 -3.48
C GLY A 385 24.02 5.38 -4.66
N GLU A 386 23.82 4.65 -5.76
CA GLU A 386 23.08 5.14 -6.93
C GLU A 386 21.57 4.93 -6.84
N ASN A 387 21.09 4.14 -5.88
CA ASN A 387 19.70 3.67 -5.78
C ASN A 387 19.20 3.10 -7.11
N LYS A 388 19.97 2.16 -7.68
CA LYS A 388 19.77 1.68 -9.04
C LYS A 388 20.07 0.20 -9.20
N PHE A 389 19.23 -0.48 -9.98
CA PHE A 389 19.50 -1.84 -10.42
C PHE A 389 20.73 -1.91 -11.33
N SER A 390 21.57 -2.93 -11.13
CA SER A 390 22.60 -3.30 -12.11
C SER A 390 21.94 -3.70 -13.44
N THR A 391 22.64 -3.44 -14.54
CA THR A 391 22.22 -3.84 -15.88
C THR A 391 22.28 -5.35 -16.10
N THR A 392 23.01 -6.08 -15.25
CA THR A 392 23.15 -7.54 -15.34
C THR A 392 22.17 -8.25 -14.39
N SER A 393 21.64 -9.36 -14.84
CA SER A 393 20.80 -10.25 -14.04
C SER A 393 21.18 -11.70 -14.31
N ASN A 394 21.06 -12.55 -13.28
CA ASN A 394 21.36 -13.98 -13.38
C ASN A 394 20.07 -14.80 -13.31
N ALA A 395 19.98 -15.81 -14.18
CA ALA A 395 18.89 -16.76 -14.08
C ALA A 395 19.06 -17.69 -12.87
N THR A 396 17.98 -18.05 -12.22
CA THR A 396 17.96 -19.08 -11.17
C THR A 396 17.74 -20.47 -11.78
N ASN A 397 18.20 -21.50 -11.08
CA ASN A 397 18.06 -22.89 -11.55
C ASN A 397 16.70 -23.52 -11.17
N GLY A 398 15.68 -22.72 -11.01
CA GLY A 398 14.33 -23.08 -10.57
C GLY A 398 13.71 -21.95 -9.80
N GLN A 399 12.44 -22.07 -9.45
CA GLN A 399 11.72 -21.03 -8.73
C GLN A 399 12.43 -20.69 -7.41
N PRO A 400 12.89 -19.44 -7.23
CA PRO A 400 13.57 -19.04 -6.01
C PRO A 400 12.60 -18.95 -4.83
N LYS A 401 13.12 -19.24 -3.66
CA LYS A 401 12.38 -19.19 -2.38
C LYS A 401 13.02 -18.23 -1.38
N ASP A 402 14.34 -18.07 -1.43
CA ASP A 402 15.07 -17.20 -0.52
C ASP A 402 16.48 -16.89 -1.06
N ILE A 403 17.15 -15.89 -0.50
CA ILE A 403 18.50 -15.47 -0.89
C ILE A 403 19.32 -15.08 0.33
N ALA A 404 20.58 -15.50 0.37
CA ALA A 404 21.56 -15.09 1.38
C ALA A 404 22.89 -14.71 0.71
N VAL A 405 23.65 -13.82 1.34
CA VAL A 405 24.90 -13.30 0.75
C VAL A 405 25.99 -13.24 1.80
N SER A 406 27.20 -13.68 1.42
CA SER A 406 28.42 -13.52 2.23
C SER A 406 29.57 -13.01 1.35
N GLY A 407 30.00 -11.77 1.59
CA GLY A 407 30.96 -11.09 0.70
C GLY A 407 30.42 -10.95 -0.72
N SER A 408 31.13 -11.51 -1.70
CA SER A 408 30.73 -11.53 -3.11
C SER A 408 29.96 -12.78 -3.54
N THR A 409 29.73 -13.73 -2.62
CA THR A 409 29.06 -15.00 -2.90
C THR A 409 27.58 -14.92 -2.52
N VAL A 410 26.73 -15.20 -3.49
CA VAL A 410 25.27 -15.19 -3.37
C VAL A 410 24.76 -16.63 -3.37
N TYR A 411 23.97 -16.97 -2.37
CA TYR A 411 23.33 -18.27 -2.22
C TYR A 411 21.84 -18.13 -2.45
N VAL A 412 21.28 -18.88 -3.39
CA VAL A 412 19.84 -18.82 -3.73
C VAL A 412 19.22 -20.17 -3.40
N ALA A 413 18.25 -20.17 -2.51
CA ALA A 413 17.37 -21.29 -2.27
C ALA A 413 16.34 -21.41 -3.40
N THR A 414 16.25 -22.55 -4.04
CA THR A 414 15.29 -22.82 -5.10
C THR A 414 14.56 -24.14 -4.87
N VAL A 415 13.49 -24.36 -5.62
CA VAL A 415 12.79 -25.66 -5.60
C VAL A 415 13.69 -26.84 -6.02
N ASN A 416 14.77 -26.57 -6.75
CA ASN A 416 15.70 -27.59 -7.24
C ASN A 416 16.97 -27.74 -6.35
N GLY A 417 17.10 -26.93 -5.30
CA GLY A 417 18.25 -26.97 -4.40
C GLY A 417 18.87 -25.61 -4.11
N VAL A 418 20.16 -25.60 -3.86
CA VAL A 418 20.93 -24.36 -3.61
C VAL A 418 21.79 -24.04 -4.83
N GLN A 419 21.64 -22.84 -5.36
CA GLN A 419 22.50 -22.27 -6.38
C GLN A 419 23.47 -21.28 -5.76
N VAL A 420 24.74 -21.36 -6.14
CA VAL A 420 25.79 -20.43 -5.66
C VAL A 420 26.29 -19.61 -6.84
N LEU A 421 26.22 -18.29 -6.68
CA LEU A 421 26.73 -17.32 -7.65
C LEU A 421 27.92 -16.56 -7.02
N GLU A 422 28.97 -16.35 -7.79
CA GLU A 422 30.13 -15.56 -7.39
C GLU A 422 30.45 -14.52 -8.47
N ASN A 423 30.55 -13.25 -8.07
CA ASN A 423 30.77 -12.14 -9.00
C ASN A 423 29.78 -12.13 -10.20
N GLY A 424 28.52 -12.46 -9.93
CA GLY A 424 27.48 -12.49 -10.96
C GLY A 424 27.59 -13.67 -11.94
N LYS A 425 28.30 -14.75 -11.59
CA LYS A 425 28.38 -15.97 -12.41
C LYS A 425 28.03 -17.18 -11.55
N GLU A 426 27.34 -18.14 -12.16
CA GLU A 426 27.07 -19.41 -11.51
C GLU A 426 28.37 -20.16 -11.26
N LYS A 427 28.58 -20.54 -10.01
CA LYS A 427 29.77 -21.27 -9.54
C LYS A 427 29.45 -22.73 -9.23
N TYR A 428 28.29 -22.98 -8.56
CA TYR A 428 27.95 -24.29 -8.06
C TYR A 428 26.44 -24.47 -7.95
N LYS A 429 25.97 -25.70 -8.07
CA LYS A 429 24.60 -26.13 -7.79
C LYS A 429 24.60 -27.36 -6.91
N LEU A 430 23.88 -27.30 -5.81
CA LEU A 430 23.59 -28.43 -4.96
C LEU A 430 22.16 -28.93 -5.23
N PRO A 431 21.98 -30.05 -5.94
CA PRO A 431 20.65 -30.64 -6.10
C PRO A 431 20.20 -31.27 -4.80
N VAL A 432 18.91 -31.16 -4.48
CA VAL A 432 18.28 -31.76 -3.31
C VAL A 432 17.00 -32.47 -3.66
N ASN A 433 16.60 -33.43 -2.83
CA ASN A 433 15.36 -34.21 -3.04
C ASN A 433 14.11 -33.42 -2.61
N ASN A 434 14.24 -32.55 -1.63
CA ASN A 434 13.15 -31.72 -1.11
C ASN A 434 13.46 -30.24 -1.38
N PRO A 435 12.47 -29.41 -1.79
CA PRO A 435 12.66 -27.99 -2.02
C PRO A 435 13.29 -27.28 -0.82
N VAL A 436 14.27 -26.41 -1.11
CA VAL A 436 14.83 -25.48 -0.10
C VAL A 436 13.91 -24.28 0.00
N THR A 437 13.45 -24.01 1.20
CA THR A 437 12.42 -22.98 1.50
C THR A 437 12.99 -21.73 2.14
N ALA A 438 14.16 -21.84 2.79
CA ALA A 438 14.86 -20.75 3.45
C ALA A 438 16.37 -20.98 3.40
N ILE A 439 17.15 -19.91 3.35
CA ILE A 439 18.61 -19.99 3.37
C ILE A 439 19.21 -18.85 4.19
N ALA A 440 20.23 -19.15 4.97
CA ALA A 440 21.00 -18.16 5.70
C ALA A 440 22.49 -18.50 5.61
N VAL A 441 23.34 -17.51 5.75
CA VAL A 441 24.80 -17.70 5.71
C VAL A 441 25.49 -16.85 6.76
N HIS A 442 26.50 -17.45 7.42
CA HIS A 442 27.44 -16.72 8.26
C HIS A 442 28.86 -17.21 7.99
N GLY A 443 29.74 -16.31 7.50
CA GLY A 443 31.07 -16.69 7.04
C GLY A 443 31.01 -17.73 5.92
N LYS A 444 31.51 -18.94 6.19
CA LYS A 444 31.48 -20.09 5.27
C LYS A 444 30.34 -21.09 5.57
N ILE A 445 29.62 -20.91 6.67
CA ILE A 445 28.55 -21.82 7.05
C ILE A 445 27.23 -21.37 6.39
N VAL A 446 26.63 -22.28 5.66
CA VAL A 446 25.34 -22.09 4.96
C VAL A 446 24.30 -23.01 5.61
N ALA A 447 23.18 -22.44 6.01
CA ALA A 447 22.04 -23.17 6.56
C ALA A 447 20.91 -23.17 5.54
N ALA A 448 20.44 -24.32 5.13
CA ALA A 448 19.36 -24.52 4.17
C ALA A 448 18.18 -25.22 4.86
N GLY A 449 17.07 -24.52 4.99
CA GLY A 449 15.80 -25.05 5.51
C GLY A 449 14.98 -25.66 4.38
N SER A 450 14.25 -26.72 4.67
CA SER A 450 13.58 -27.53 3.67
C SER A 450 12.12 -27.84 4.02
N GLU A 451 11.36 -28.27 3.03
CA GLU A 451 10.00 -28.78 3.19
C GLU A 451 9.92 -30.03 4.06
N ASP A 452 11.02 -30.80 4.19
CA ASP A 452 11.11 -31.97 5.07
C ASP A 452 11.22 -31.62 6.57
N LYS A 453 11.09 -30.32 6.92
CA LYS A 453 11.11 -29.78 8.28
C LYS A 453 12.50 -29.77 8.93
N SER A 454 13.54 -30.07 8.17
CA SER A 454 14.92 -30.01 8.63
C SER A 454 15.65 -28.77 8.12
N THR A 455 16.68 -28.37 8.87
CA THR A 455 17.68 -27.40 8.42
C THR A 455 19.01 -28.10 8.28
N THR A 456 19.56 -28.15 7.08
CA THR A 456 20.87 -28.75 6.83
C THR A 456 21.94 -27.67 6.83
N LEU A 457 23.02 -27.94 7.58
CA LEU A 457 24.19 -27.07 7.63
C LEU A 457 25.22 -27.56 6.63
N TYR A 458 25.78 -26.65 5.85
CA TYR A 458 26.85 -26.89 4.89
C TYR A 458 28.03 -25.96 5.15
N GLU A 459 29.22 -26.38 4.75
CA GLU A 459 30.39 -25.53 4.65
C GLU A 459 30.70 -25.25 3.17
N TRP A 460 30.85 -23.99 2.81
CA TRP A 460 31.32 -23.57 1.50
C TRP A 460 32.84 -23.53 1.47
N ASP A 461 33.46 -24.37 0.66
CA ASP A 461 34.93 -24.45 0.54
C ASP A 461 35.51 -23.65 -0.66
N GLY A 462 34.65 -22.93 -1.41
CA GLY A 462 34.99 -22.20 -2.62
C GLY A 462 34.72 -22.99 -3.90
N THR A 463 34.44 -24.29 -3.81
CA THR A 463 34.18 -25.16 -4.96
C THR A 463 32.89 -25.95 -4.81
N GLY A 464 32.45 -26.22 -3.58
CA GLY A 464 31.24 -26.98 -3.28
C GLY A 464 30.72 -26.77 -1.87
N LEU A 465 29.52 -27.25 -1.63
CA LEU A 465 28.85 -27.27 -0.34
C LEU A 465 28.99 -28.67 0.29
N LYS A 466 29.75 -28.76 1.39
CA LYS A 466 29.96 -29.98 2.16
C LYS A 466 28.99 -30.03 3.33
N GLU A 467 28.17 -31.09 3.42
CA GLU A 467 27.25 -31.27 4.54
C GLU A 467 27.97 -31.44 5.85
N LEU A 468 27.58 -30.65 6.86
CA LEU A 468 28.09 -30.72 8.22
C LEU A 468 27.13 -31.45 9.17
N GLY A 469 25.83 -31.49 8.85
CA GLY A 469 24.80 -32.16 9.63
C GLY A 469 23.44 -31.48 9.55
N LYS A 470 22.46 -32.04 10.24
CA LYS A 470 21.06 -31.60 10.20
C LYS A 470 20.52 -31.21 11.56
N LEU A 471 19.65 -30.18 11.57
CA LEU A 471 18.87 -29.72 12.71
C LEU A 471 17.42 -30.14 12.45
N ILE A 472 16.82 -30.96 13.32
CA ILE A 472 15.58 -31.70 13.05
C ILE A 472 14.44 -31.47 14.05
N SER A 473 14.56 -30.48 14.95
CA SER A 473 13.57 -30.30 16.02
C SER A 473 12.29 -29.58 15.59
N ASN A 474 12.29 -28.90 14.44
CA ASN A 474 11.11 -28.26 13.91
C ASN A 474 10.05 -29.29 13.48
N ARG A 475 8.78 -28.96 13.68
CA ARG A 475 7.64 -29.84 13.36
C ARG A 475 6.87 -29.40 12.11
N GLY A 476 7.04 -28.17 11.67
CA GLY A 476 6.49 -27.60 10.44
C GLY A 476 7.57 -27.39 9.38
N VAL A 477 7.15 -27.10 8.17
CA VAL A 477 8.04 -26.68 7.07
C VAL A 477 8.84 -25.46 7.50
N ILE A 478 10.15 -25.48 7.28
CA ILE A 478 11.02 -24.33 7.61
C ILE A 478 10.61 -23.15 6.71
N THR A 479 10.40 -22.00 7.30
CA THR A 479 9.91 -20.81 6.60
C THR A 479 10.93 -19.69 6.54
N THR A 480 11.78 -19.57 7.55
CA THR A 480 12.87 -18.60 7.60
C THR A 480 13.93 -19.06 8.60
N ILE A 481 15.16 -18.65 8.33
CA ILE A 481 16.34 -18.98 9.14
C ILE A 481 17.18 -17.72 9.31
N ALA A 482 17.75 -17.52 10.49
CA ALA A 482 18.68 -16.42 10.74
C ALA A 482 19.79 -16.84 11.70
N PHE A 483 21.04 -16.55 11.35
CA PHE A 483 22.18 -16.65 12.27
C PHE A 483 22.22 -15.47 13.24
N SER A 484 22.68 -15.70 14.46
CA SER A 484 23.12 -14.62 15.33
C SER A 484 24.31 -13.88 14.71
N PRO A 485 24.54 -12.60 15.04
CA PRO A 485 25.63 -11.82 14.45
C PRO A 485 27.03 -12.41 14.60
N ASP A 486 27.27 -13.16 15.67
CA ASP A 486 28.53 -13.86 15.94
C ASP A 486 28.60 -15.25 15.28
N GLY A 487 27.50 -15.72 14.66
CA GLY A 487 27.39 -17.03 14.03
C GLY A 487 27.33 -18.23 14.97
N SER A 488 27.30 -18.01 16.29
CA SER A 488 27.26 -19.11 17.29
C SER A 488 25.88 -19.78 17.37
N LEU A 489 24.81 -19.00 17.10
CA LEU A 489 23.44 -19.47 17.19
C LEU A 489 22.74 -19.37 15.83
N ILE A 490 21.73 -20.22 15.64
CA ILE A 490 20.82 -20.17 14.51
C ILE A 490 19.38 -20.32 14.97
N ALA A 491 18.53 -19.39 14.59
CA ALA A 491 17.11 -19.47 14.79
C ALA A 491 16.45 -20.00 13.52
N ALA A 492 15.67 -21.08 13.62
CA ALA A 492 14.89 -21.65 12.54
C ALA A 492 13.40 -21.64 12.90
N ALA A 493 12.62 -20.96 12.09
CA ALA A 493 11.18 -20.84 12.28
C ALA A 493 10.40 -21.67 11.26
N ASP A 494 9.19 -22.07 11.64
CA ASP A 494 8.38 -22.97 10.83
C ASP A 494 6.96 -22.47 10.53
N SER A 495 6.29 -23.21 9.68
CA SER A 495 4.91 -22.93 9.24
C SER A 495 3.85 -23.08 10.34
N ALA A 496 4.21 -23.69 11.48
CA ALA A 496 3.32 -23.86 12.64
C ALA A 496 3.50 -22.75 13.69
N GLY A 497 4.35 -21.75 13.41
CA GLY A 497 4.60 -20.64 14.33
C GLY A 497 5.62 -20.92 15.42
N LYS A 498 6.44 -21.99 15.28
CA LYS A 498 7.46 -22.37 16.25
C LYS A 498 8.83 -21.92 15.79
N ILE A 499 9.63 -21.47 16.73
CA ILE A 499 11.00 -21.03 16.51
C ILE A 499 11.90 -21.83 17.46
N PHE A 500 12.87 -22.52 16.90
CA PHE A 500 13.91 -23.22 17.65
C PHE A 500 15.24 -22.50 17.47
N VAL A 501 15.98 -22.34 18.55
CA VAL A 501 17.34 -21.80 18.50
C VAL A 501 18.31 -22.94 18.80
N TYR A 502 19.28 -23.08 17.91
CA TYR A 502 20.31 -24.12 17.99
C TYR A 502 21.70 -23.52 18.22
N ASP A 503 22.54 -24.20 18.95
CA ASP A 503 23.97 -24.01 18.94
C ASP A 503 24.55 -24.61 17.65
N VAL A 504 25.22 -23.78 16.86
CA VAL A 504 25.71 -24.16 15.51
C VAL A 504 26.81 -25.23 15.62
N ALA A 505 27.71 -25.11 16.57
CA ALA A 505 28.85 -26.04 16.75
C ALA A 505 28.38 -27.40 17.26
N LYS A 506 27.50 -27.42 18.27
CA LYS A 506 26.98 -28.64 18.88
C LYS A 506 25.85 -29.27 18.09
N LYS A 507 25.13 -28.47 17.25
CA LYS A 507 23.92 -28.86 16.50
C LYS A 507 22.77 -29.31 17.43
N GLU A 508 22.71 -28.74 18.61
CA GLU A 508 21.72 -29.03 19.65
C GLU A 508 20.77 -27.84 19.84
N VAL A 509 19.51 -28.14 20.20
CA VAL A 509 18.54 -27.12 20.58
C VAL A 509 18.90 -26.53 21.92
N ILE A 510 19.05 -25.22 21.98
CA ILE A 510 19.24 -24.50 23.25
C ILE A 510 17.97 -23.77 23.70
N ILE A 511 17.11 -23.38 22.79
CA ILE A 511 15.82 -22.73 23.09
C ILE A 511 14.72 -23.37 22.23
N SER A 512 13.66 -23.85 22.91
CA SER A 512 12.47 -24.42 22.29
C SER A 512 11.16 -23.71 22.69
N SER A 513 11.27 -22.68 23.55
CA SER A 513 10.09 -21.99 24.12
C SER A 513 9.54 -20.82 23.27
N TRP A 514 10.18 -20.49 22.17
CA TRP A 514 9.73 -19.41 21.29
C TRP A 514 8.60 -19.89 20.36
N GLY A 515 7.40 -19.99 20.90
CA GLY A 515 6.26 -20.60 20.21
C GLY A 515 4.96 -19.82 20.34
N PHE A 516 5.02 -18.50 20.43
CA PHE A 516 3.85 -17.65 20.68
C PHE A 516 3.08 -17.28 19.41
N HIS A 517 3.65 -17.46 18.23
CA HIS A 517 2.94 -17.28 16.97
C HIS A 517 1.91 -18.40 16.74
N THR A 518 0.77 -18.04 16.16
CA THR A 518 -0.34 -18.95 15.84
C THR A 518 -0.40 -19.32 14.36
N ALA A 519 0.48 -18.73 13.54
CA ALA A 519 0.58 -18.98 12.10
C ALA A 519 2.05 -18.93 11.64
N ARG A 520 2.26 -19.17 10.35
CA ARG A 520 3.57 -19.17 9.69
C ARG A 520 4.39 -17.92 10.06
N VAL A 521 5.64 -18.13 10.50
CA VAL A 521 6.62 -17.06 10.70
C VAL A 521 7.28 -16.75 9.36
N TYR A 522 7.31 -15.49 8.97
CA TYR A 522 7.89 -15.05 7.70
C TYR A 522 9.28 -14.46 7.82
N SER A 523 9.61 -13.91 8.97
CA SER A 523 10.88 -13.19 9.14
C SER A 523 11.42 -13.32 10.56
N LEU A 524 12.75 -13.40 10.63
CA LEU A 524 13.55 -13.37 11.85
C LEU A 524 14.63 -12.28 11.70
N ALA A 525 14.86 -11.50 12.74
CA ALA A 525 15.90 -10.47 12.76
C ALA A 525 16.57 -10.40 14.14
N TRP A 526 17.86 -10.71 14.20
CA TRP A 526 18.67 -10.58 15.40
C TRP A 526 19.10 -9.14 15.63
N THR A 527 19.15 -8.72 16.90
CA THR A 527 19.83 -7.46 17.27
C THR A 527 21.32 -7.57 16.99
N PRO A 528 22.00 -6.43 16.69
CA PRO A 528 23.45 -6.45 16.42
C PRO A 528 24.31 -7.05 17.55
N ASP A 529 23.85 -6.99 18.80
CA ASP A 529 24.51 -7.57 19.98
C ASP A 529 24.18 -9.06 20.22
N GLY A 530 23.30 -9.65 19.38
CA GLY A 530 22.87 -11.05 19.47
C GLY A 530 22.00 -11.41 20.67
N LYS A 531 21.61 -10.44 21.53
CA LYS A 531 20.83 -10.71 22.74
C LYS A 531 19.35 -10.91 22.52
N TYR A 532 18.82 -10.36 21.45
CA TYR A 532 17.41 -10.43 21.14
C TYR A 532 17.18 -10.86 19.69
N CYS A 533 16.06 -11.55 19.47
CA CYS A 533 15.59 -11.90 18.12
C CYS A 533 14.14 -11.46 17.96
N ALA A 534 13.87 -10.70 16.91
CA ALA A 534 12.52 -10.31 16.51
C ALA A 534 11.95 -11.32 15.50
N SER A 535 10.66 -11.63 15.61
CA SER A 535 9.93 -12.48 14.66
C SER A 535 8.65 -11.81 14.18
N GLY A 536 8.33 -11.97 12.88
CA GLY A 536 7.11 -11.50 12.25
C GLY A 536 6.35 -12.63 11.56
N SER A 537 5.02 -12.63 11.67
CA SER A 537 4.20 -13.75 11.24
C SER A 537 2.93 -13.31 10.51
N LEU A 538 2.36 -14.27 9.79
CA LEU A 538 1.03 -14.16 9.16
C LEU A 538 -0.08 -13.85 10.18
N ASP A 539 0.11 -14.19 11.46
CA ASP A 539 -0.81 -13.85 12.55
C ASP A 539 -0.87 -12.35 12.89
N THR A 540 -0.21 -11.51 12.09
CA THR A 540 -0.16 -10.05 12.20
C THR A 540 0.69 -9.50 13.34
N HIS A 541 1.33 -10.36 14.13
CA HIS A 541 2.04 -9.99 15.34
C HIS A 541 3.56 -9.91 15.11
N ILE A 542 4.22 -9.09 15.91
CA ILE A 542 5.67 -9.07 16.08
C ILE A 542 5.95 -9.51 17.52
N TYR A 543 6.88 -10.46 17.71
CA TYR A 543 7.44 -10.80 19.01
C TYR A 543 8.93 -10.50 19.02
N ILE A 544 9.45 -10.07 20.17
CA ILE A 544 10.88 -9.92 20.43
C ILE A 544 11.21 -10.78 21.63
N TYR A 545 12.12 -11.70 21.45
CA TYR A 545 12.56 -12.69 22.44
C TYR A 545 13.94 -12.35 22.98
N SER A 546 14.18 -12.69 24.23
CA SER A 546 15.50 -12.61 24.87
C SER A 546 16.18 -13.97 24.86
N VAL A 547 17.47 -14.01 24.47
CA VAL A 547 18.28 -15.23 24.55
C VAL A 547 18.57 -15.60 25.99
N ASP A 548 18.95 -14.63 26.84
CA ASP A 548 19.27 -14.82 28.25
C ASP A 548 18.04 -15.19 29.12
N SER A 549 16.85 -14.81 28.67
CA SER A 549 15.59 -15.10 29.35
C SER A 549 14.55 -15.62 28.35
N PRO A 550 14.67 -16.86 27.85
CA PRO A 550 13.90 -17.38 26.71
C PRO A 550 12.37 -17.39 26.90
N ASN A 551 11.92 -17.40 28.15
CA ASN A 551 10.49 -17.34 28.48
C ASN A 551 9.91 -15.91 28.51
N LYS A 552 10.77 -14.88 28.38
CA LYS A 552 10.36 -13.47 28.33
C LYS A 552 10.31 -12.98 26.89
N ASN A 553 9.21 -12.35 26.55
CA ASN A 553 9.04 -11.66 25.26
C ASN A 553 8.24 -10.38 25.41
N ILE A 554 8.33 -9.53 24.42
CA ILE A 554 7.39 -8.43 24.20
C ILE A 554 6.74 -8.61 22.84
N SER A 555 5.52 -8.09 22.70
CA SER A 555 4.78 -8.25 21.44
C SER A 555 4.06 -6.98 21.04
N VAL A 556 3.92 -6.82 19.72
CA VAL A 556 2.96 -5.91 19.10
C VAL A 556 1.91 -6.77 18.42
N LYS A 557 0.66 -6.60 18.85
CA LYS A 557 -0.48 -7.24 18.19
C LYS A 557 -0.98 -6.36 17.05
N ASN A 558 -1.40 -6.99 15.96
CA ASN A 558 -1.92 -6.31 14.77
C ASN A 558 -0.94 -5.25 14.22
N ALA A 559 0.36 -5.56 14.19
CA ALA A 559 1.39 -4.68 13.67
C ALA A 559 1.11 -4.31 12.20
N HIS A 560 0.73 -5.29 11.39
CA HIS A 560 0.34 -5.10 9.99
C HIS A 560 -0.93 -5.88 9.66
N ALA A 561 -1.83 -5.28 8.87
CA ALA A 561 -2.97 -6.01 8.33
C ALA A 561 -2.50 -7.09 7.34
N ASN A 562 -3.10 -8.28 7.44
CA ASN A 562 -2.79 -9.45 6.60
C ASN A 562 -1.41 -10.10 6.81
N GLY A 563 -0.66 -9.69 7.83
CA GLY A 563 0.60 -10.33 8.23
C GLY A 563 1.83 -9.44 8.12
N VAL A 564 2.80 -9.74 8.98
CA VAL A 564 4.14 -9.16 8.97
C VAL A 564 5.01 -10.01 8.05
N THR A 565 5.51 -9.43 6.97
CA THR A 565 6.24 -10.15 5.91
C THR A 565 7.74 -10.05 6.04
N GLY A 566 8.24 -9.01 6.70
CA GLY A 566 9.68 -8.81 6.89
C GLY A 566 10.00 -7.95 8.09
N LEU A 567 11.18 -8.16 8.67
CA LEU A 567 11.74 -7.42 9.80
C LEU A 567 13.21 -7.14 9.54
N THR A 568 13.67 -5.96 9.92
CA THR A 568 15.09 -5.61 9.92
C THR A 568 15.38 -4.53 10.96
N TRP A 569 16.54 -4.61 11.61
CA TRP A 569 17.01 -3.55 12.50
C TRP A 569 17.66 -2.45 11.64
N ILE A 570 17.25 -1.21 11.83
CA ILE A 570 17.71 -0.04 11.05
C ILE A 570 18.55 0.93 11.89
N GLY A 571 18.81 0.57 13.13
CA GLY A 571 19.61 1.31 14.09
C GLY A 571 19.51 0.67 15.46
N GLU A 572 20.23 1.22 16.43
CA GLU A 572 20.17 0.75 17.82
C GLU A 572 18.77 0.97 18.39
N GLY A 573 18.13 -0.11 18.84
CA GLY A 573 16.77 -0.08 19.35
C GLY A 573 15.69 0.35 18.37
N LEU A 574 15.98 0.39 17.06
CA LEU A 574 15.02 0.76 16.02
C LEU A 574 14.78 -0.40 15.05
N LEU A 575 13.58 -0.98 15.10
CA LEU A 575 13.14 -2.07 14.24
C LEU A 575 12.24 -1.53 13.12
N ALA A 576 12.48 -1.94 11.88
CA ALA A 576 11.56 -1.75 10.76
C ALA A 576 10.81 -3.06 10.46
N SER A 577 9.53 -2.95 10.18
CA SER A 577 8.68 -4.06 9.74
C SER A 577 7.96 -3.72 8.44
N SER A 578 7.81 -4.70 7.59
CA SER A 578 6.99 -4.62 6.37
C SER A 578 5.79 -5.54 6.46
N GLY A 579 4.72 -5.19 5.76
CA GLY A 579 3.48 -5.97 5.82
C GLY A 579 2.81 -6.21 4.48
N ALA A 580 1.90 -7.18 4.48
CA ALA A 580 1.02 -7.45 3.37
C ALA A 580 -0.02 -6.34 3.13
N ASP A 581 -0.05 -5.32 3.98
CA ASP A 581 -0.81 -4.08 3.80
C ASP A 581 -0.07 -3.03 2.94
N GLY A 582 1.11 -3.36 2.41
CA GLY A 582 1.93 -2.46 1.59
C GLY A 582 2.64 -1.36 2.38
N CYS A 583 2.54 -1.35 3.70
CA CYS A 583 3.16 -0.36 4.57
C CYS A 583 4.48 -0.85 5.15
N VAL A 584 5.36 0.10 5.49
CA VAL A 584 6.50 -0.14 6.38
C VAL A 584 6.28 0.66 7.65
N LYS A 585 6.56 0.06 8.80
CA LYS A 585 6.44 0.70 10.12
C LYS A 585 7.74 0.60 10.88
N THR A 586 8.07 1.65 11.64
CA THR A 586 9.20 1.63 12.56
C THR A 586 8.73 1.59 14.01
N TRP A 587 9.53 0.91 14.83
CA TRP A 587 9.23 0.60 16.22
C TRP A 587 10.45 0.91 17.06
N LYS A 588 10.24 1.73 18.08
CA LYS A 588 11.28 1.95 19.11
C LYS A 588 11.21 0.83 20.12
N VAL A 589 12.29 0.08 20.23
CA VAL A 589 12.46 -1.05 21.17
C VAL A 589 13.42 -0.63 22.26
N THR A 590 12.96 -0.68 23.51
CA THR A 590 13.81 -0.42 24.68
C THR A 590 14.09 -1.75 25.37
N PRO A 591 15.34 -2.22 25.43
CA PRO A 591 15.71 -3.41 26.17
C PRO A 591 15.32 -3.31 27.65
N PRO A 592 15.21 -4.42 28.40
CA PRO A 592 15.08 -4.36 29.85
C PRO A 592 16.34 -3.73 30.42
N SER A 593 16.15 -2.82 31.36
CA SER A 593 17.24 -2.30 32.20
C SER A 593 17.81 -3.38 33.08
#